data_f53c1ec9987b981cd53c4beb0af730b0
#
_entry.id   f53c1ec9987b981cd53c4beb0af730b0
#
_cell.length_a   1.000
_cell.length_b   1.000
_cell.length_c   1.000
_cell.angle_alpha   90.00
_cell.angle_beta   90.00
_cell.angle_gamma   90.00
#
_symmetry.space_group_name_H-M   'P 1'
#
loop_
_entity.id
_entity.type
_entity.pdbx_description
1 polymer ?
#
loop_
_entity_poly.entity_id
_entity_poly.type
_entity_poly.pdbx_seq_one_letter_code
_entity_poly.pdbx_strand_id
1 'polypeptide(L)'
;MARRTELGLAVQEYLDRGELVPDQVVLDIAREALAAAKAAGGGYVLDGIPRNIQQARAAYLIARELGMTADVALHLDASDAEVTRRLLARAALEHRSDDTAEVIAQRLALYHQVTSPILCWYRDRGILVSVDAMRPAQQVGREILTALDAMHPLLEQGPVRAQHPADLATLGEAFGVTGPAPAAG
;
A
#
# COMPACT_ATOMS: atom_id res chain seq x y z
N MET A 1 -7.69 5.27 19.97
CA MET A 1 -8.36 4.04 20.47
C MET A 1 -8.78 3.26 19.24
N ALA A 2 -8.12 2.13 18.93
CA ALA A 2 -8.52 1.24 17.85
C ALA A 2 -9.91 0.66 18.19
N ARG A 3 -10.86 0.77 17.24
CA ARG A 3 -12.17 0.14 17.38
C ARG A 3 -11.94 -1.38 17.44
N ARG A 4 -12.49 -2.03 18.47
CA ARG A 4 -12.54 -3.50 18.60
C ARG A 4 -13.54 -4.03 17.56
N THR A 5 -13.10 -4.12 16.30
CA THR A 5 -13.84 -4.84 15.25
C THR A 5 -13.47 -6.33 15.34
N GLU A 6 -14.31 -7.21 14.84
CA GLU A 6 -14.02 -8.66 14.77
C GLU A 6 -12.69 -8.93 14.02
N LEU A 7 -12.44 -8.19 12.93
CA LEU A 7 -11.17 -8.25 12.20
C LEU A 7 -9.98 -7.75 13.03
N GLY A 8 -10.17 -6.68 13.82
CA GLY A 8 -9.12 -6.19 14.73
C GLY A 8 -8.74 -7.21 15.81
N LEU A 9 -9.71 -7.97 16.32
CA LEU A 9 -9.46 -9.06 17.26
C LEU A 9 -8.74 -10.23 16.59
N ALA A 10 -9.13 -10.62 15.38
CA ALA A 10 -8.44 -11.65 14.61
C ALA A 10 -6.97 -11.30 14.34
N VAL A 11 -6.67 -10.04 13.97
CA VAL A 11 -5.29 -9.57 13.81
C VAL A 11 -4.50 -9.66 15.10
N GLN A 12 -5.12 -9.26 16.24
CA GLN A 12 -4.46 -9.32 17.55
C GLN A 12 -4.05 -10.75 17.90
N GLU A 13 -4.89 -11.75 17.61
CA GLU A 13 -4.58 -13.16 17.85
C GLU A 13 -3.35 -13.63 17.04
N TYR A 14 -3.19 -13.21 15.78
CA TYR A 14 -1.99 -13.52 14.99
C TYR A 14 -0.74 -12.86 15.57
N LEU A 15 -0.85 -11.58 15.95
CA LEU A 15 0.26 -10.84 16.56
C LEU A 15 0.68 -11.44 17.90
N ASP A 16 -0.28 -11.84 18.75
CA ASP A 16 -0.02 -12.45 20.05
C ASP A 16 0.69 -13.81 19.93
N ARG A 17 0.43 -14.54 18.83
CA ARG A 17 1.13 -15.80 18.51
C ARG A 17 2.44 -15.59 17.76
N GLY A 18 2.79 -14.33 17.39
CA GLY A 18 3.96 -14.04 16.56
C GLY A 18 3.85 -14.53 15.13
N GLU A 19 2.64 -14.78 14.65
CA GLU A 19 2.35 -15.26 13.31
C GLU A 19 2.17 -14.10 12.32
N LEU A 20 2.40 -14.38 11.02
CA LEU A 20 2.06 -13.43 9.96
C LEU A 20 0.55 -13.38 9.78
N VAL A 21 0.00 -12.16 9.73
CA VAL A 21 -1.42 -11.97 9.39
C VAL A 21 -1.65 -12.39 7.94
N PRO A 22 -2.58 -13.31 7.65
CA PRO A 22 -2.89 -13.73 6.30
C PRO A 22 -3.31 -12.55 5.40
N ASP A 23 -2.91 -12.58 4.12
CA ASP A 23 -3.24 -11.54 3.14
C ASP A 23 -4.74 -11.27 3.06
N GLN A 24 -5.59 -12.30 3.17
CA GLN A 24 -7.04 -12.15 3.14
C GLN A 24 -7.54 -11.25 4.28
N VAL A 25 -7.08 -11.46 5.50
CA VAL A 25 -7.46 -10.64 6.66
C VAL A 25 -7.05 -9.17 6.47
N VAL A 26 -5.84 -8.95 5.92
CA VAL A 26 -5.35 -7.60 5.60
C VAL A 26 -6.23 -6.93 4.55
N LEU A 27 -6.65 -7.66 3.52
CA LEU A 27 -7.52 -7.16 2.45
C LEU A 27 -8.95 -6.88 2.95
N ASP A 28 -9.48 -7.70 3.86
CA ASP A 28 -10.80 -7.49 4.45
C ASP A 28 -10.83 -6.20 5.30
N ILE A 29 -9.76 -5.95 6.07
CA ILE A 29 -9.58 -4.69 6.80
C ILE A 29 -9.53 -3.49 5.84
N ALA A 30 -8.78 -3.62 4.74
CA ALA A 30 -8.69 -2.57 3.73
C ALA A 30 -10.06 -2.30 3.09
N ARG A 31 -10.83 -3.35 2.79
CA ARG A 31 -12.20 -3.24 2.24
C ARG A 31 -13.13 -2.49 3.19
N GLU A 32 -13.14 -2.84 4.47
CA GLU A 32 -13.96 -2.14 5.47
C GLU A 32 -13.56 -0.65 5.59
N ALA A 33 -12.25 -0.37 5.66
CA ALA A 33 -11.74 0.99 5.78
C ALA A 33 -12.10 1.84 4.55
N LEU A 34 -11.95 1.29 3.34
CA LEU A 34 -12.32 1.96 2.09
C LEU A 34 -13.82 2.21 2.01
N ALA A 35 -14.65 1.23 2.38
CA ALA A 35 -16.11 1.39 2.40
C ALA A 35 -16.54 2.48 3.38
N ALA A 36 -15.93 2.54 4.56
CA ALA A 36 -16.18 3.57 5.56
C ALA A 36 -15.75 4.97 5.07
N ALA A 37 -14.58 5.09 4.43
CA ALA A 37 -14.10 6.34 3.85
C ALA A 37 -15.06 6.84 2.75
N LYS A 38 -15.51 5.94 1.87
CA LYS A 38 -16.51 6.26 0.84
C LYS A 38 -17.83 6.75 1.44
N ALA A 39 -18.34 6.07 2.46
CA ALA A 39 -19.58 6.45 3.13
C ALA A 39 -19.48 7.82 3.81
N ALA A 40 -18.29 8.19 4.27
CA ALA A 40 -18.01 9.50 4.83
C ALA A 40 -17.78 10.60 3.77
N GLY A 41 -17.78 10.27 2.48
CA GLY A 41 -17.48 11.21 1.38
C GLY A 41 -16.03 11.67 1.36
N GLY A 42 -15.11 10.92 1.98
CA GLY A 42 -13.68 11.24 2.08
C GLY A 42 -12.81 10.40 1.16
N GLY A 43 -11.52 10.78 1.08
CA GLY A 43 -10.46 9.97 0.48
C GLY A 43 -9.81 9.03 1.51
N TYR A 44 -8.72 8.39 1.10
CA TYR A 44 -7.96 7.49 1.96
C TYR A 44 -6.45 7.53 1.68
N VAL A 45 -5.69 7.15 2.65
CA VAL A 45 -4.25 6.84 2.54
C VAL A 45 -4.04 5.44 3.09
N LEU A 46 -3.36 4.58 2.32
CA LEU A 46 -2.92 3.27 2.77
C LEU A 46 -1.43 3.32 3.10
N ASP A 47 -1.07 2.92 4.30
CA ASP A 47 0.30 2.77 4.76
C ASP A 47 0.56 1.34 5.23
N GLY A 48 1.69 0.74 4.80
CA GLY A 48 2.06 -0.63 5.13
C GLY A 48 1.33 -1.72 4.32
N ILE A 49 0.48 -1.34 3.37
CA ILE A 49 -0.25 -2.23 2.45
C ILE A 49 -0.45 -1.50 1.10
N PRO A 50 -0.34 -2.20 -0.07
CA PRO A 50 0.07 -3.59 -0.26
C PRO A 50 1.58 -3.82 -0.05
N ARG A 51 1.98 -5.06 0.28
CA ARG A 51 3.39 -5.47 0.43
C ARG A 51 3.85 -6.49 -0.61
N ASN A 52 2.97 -6.99 -1.43
CA ASN A 52 3.27 -7.87 -2.55
C ASN A 52 2.33 -7.59 -3.72
N ILE A 53 2.67 -8.16 -4.91
CA ILE A 53 1.91 -7.90 -6.13
C ILE A 53 0.47 -8.44 -6.06
N GLN A 54 0.26 -9.56 -5.37
CA GLN A 54 -1.05 -10.17 -5.18
C GLN A 54 -1.94 -9.26 -4.35
N GLN A 55 -1.44 -8.74 -3.23
CA GLN A 55 -2.15 -7.75 -2.43
C GLN A 55 -2.47 -6.49 -3.24
N ALA A 56 -1.50 -5.98 -4.06
CA ALA A 56 -1.71 -4.78 -4.87
C ALA A 56 -2.87 -4.96 -5.87
N ARG A 57 -2.91 -6.11 -6.53
CA ARG A 57 -3.98 -6.44 -7.48
C ARG A 57 -5.33 -6.61 -6.79
N ALA A 58 -5.37 -7.35 -5.67
CA ALA A 58 -6.60 -7.55 -4.90
C ALA A 58 -7.13 -6.23 -4.32
N ALA A 59 -6.27 -5.39 -3.74
CA ALA A 59 -6.64 -4.07 -3.25
C ALA A 59 -7.18 -3.16 -4.36
N TYR A 60 -6.59 -3.23 -5.56
CA TYR A 60 -7.09 -2.50 -6.72
C TYR A 60 -8.51 -2.95 -7.12
N LEU A 61 -8.78 -4.26 -7.13
CA LEU A 61 -10.12 -4.78 -7.44
C LEU A 61 -11.16 -4.29 -6.44
N ILE A 62 -10.84 -4.39 -5.14
CA ILE A 62 -11.69 -3.88 -4.05
C ILE A 62 -11.97 -2.39 -4.23
N ALA A 63 -10.93 -1.58 -4.45
CA ALA A 63 -11.05 -0.14 -4.63
C ALA A 63 -11.88 0.22 -5.88
N ARG A 64 -11.72 -0.54 -6.97
CA ARG A 64 -12.48 -0.38 -8.21
C ARG A 64 -13.97 -0.67 -8.01
N GLU A 65 -14.33 -1.74 -7.31
CA GLU A 65 -15.73 -2.05 -6.96
C GLU A 65 -16.37 -0.92 -6.16
N LEU A 66 -15.60 -0.31 -5.27
CA LEU A 66 -16.04 0.81 -4.46
C LEU A 66 -16.01 2.15 -5.22
N GLY A 67 -15.43 2.22 -6.42
CA GLY A 67 -15.22 3.47 -7.15
C GLY A 67 -14.17 4.38 -6.49
N MET A 68 -13.24 3.80 -5.73
CA MET A 68 -12.22 4.50 -4.95
C MET A 68 -10.81 3.99 -5.28
N THR A 69 -10.49 3.85 -6.57
CA THR A 69 -9.13 3.47 -6.97
C THR A 69 -8.13 4.52 -6.52
N ALA A 70 -6.91 4.07 -6.12
CA ALA A 70 -5.85 4.99 -5.74
C ALA A 70 -5.45 5.87 -6.93
N ASP A 71 -5.35 7.17 -6.70
CA ASP A 71 -4.92 8.16 -7.68
C ASP A 71 -3.39 8.24 -7.75
N VAL A 72 -2.72 7.99 -6.63
CA VAL A 72 -1.26 8.08 -6.49
C VAL A 72 -0.73 6.92 -5.65
N ALA A 73 0.36 6.33 -6.11
CA ALA A 73 1.24 5.47 -5.31
C ALA A 73 2.54 6.22 -5.05
N LEU A 74 2.73 6.65 -3.81
CA LEU A 74 3.91 7.41 -3.41
C LEU A 74 5.03 6.45 -2.98
N HIS A 75 6.17 6.53 -3.66
CA HIS A 75 7.38 5.80 -3.31
C HIS A 75 8.40 6.75 -2.70
N LEU A 76 8.81 6.50 -1.48
CA LEU A 76 9.90 7.19 -0.80
C LEU A 76 11.20 6.44 -1.09
N ASP A 77 12.00 6.97 -2.03
CA ASP A 77 13.24 6.34 -2.48
C ASP A 77 14.38 6.67 -1.51
N ALA A 78 14.97 5.64 -0.94
CA ALA A 78 16.14 5.77 -0.05
C ALA A 78 17.06 4.55 -0.17
N SER A 79 18.37 4.77 -0.02
CA SER A 79 19.33 3.68 -0.03
C SER A 79 19.18 2.79 1.20
N ASP A 80 19.50 1.49 1.03
CA ASP A 80 19.49 0.52 2.14
C ASP A 80 20.34 0.98 3.33
N ALA A 81 21.49 1.62 3.05
CA ALA A 81 22.35 2.16 4.09
C ALA A 81 21.64 3.24 4.92
N GLU A 82 20.91 4.15 4.27
CA GLU A 82 20.18 5.20 4.97
C GLU A 82 18.97 4.64 5.73
N VAL A 83 18.23 3.70 5.14
CA VAL A 83 17.13 3.00 5.81
C VAL A 83 17.64 2.28 7.06
N THR A 84 18.74 1.53 6.94
CA THR A 84 19.38 0.84 8.07
C THR A 84 19.77 1.82 9.16
N ARG A 85 20.43 2.92 8.80
CA ARG A 85 20.84 3.97 9.75
C ARG A 85 19.66 4.54 10.51
N ARG A 86 18.53 4.85 9.80
CA ARG A 86 17.31 5.40 10.42
C ARG A 86 16.65 4.40 11.35
N LEU A 87 16.55 3.14 10.94
CA LEU A 87 15.91 2.10 11.75
C LEU A 87 16.69 1.82 13.03
N LEU A 88 18.04 1.75 12.96
CA LEU A 88 18.88 1.61 14.15
C LEU A 88 18.78 2.82 15.08
N ALA A 89 18.73 4.04 14.54
CA ALA A 89 18.51 5.24 15.34
C ALA A 89 17.13 5.24 16.02
N ARG A 90 16.09 4.80 15.32
CA ARG A 90 14.75 4.64 15.90
C ARG A 90 14.73 3.60 17.01
N ALA A 91 15.38 2.45 16.81
CA ALA A 91 15.50 1.41 17.83
C ALA A 91 16.10 1.94 19.13
N ALA A 92 17.14 2.75 19.03
CA ALA A 92 17.79 3.36 20.18
C ALA A 92 16.90 4.38 20.92
N LEU A 93 16.09 5.17 20.17
CA LEU A 93 15.21 6.20 20.73
C LEU A 93 13.93 5.61 21.34
N GLU A 94 13.34 4.64 20.68
CA GLU A 94 12.03 4.08 21.03
C GLU A 94 12.11 2.75 21.80
N HIS A 95 13.33 2.30 22.10
CA HIS A 95 13.61 1.02 22.77
C HIS A 95 12.96 -0.19 22.08
N ARG A 96 12.94 -0.19 20.74
CA ARG A 96 12.34 -1.27 19.94
C ARG A 96 13.28 -2.46 19.86
N SER A 97 12.81 -3.61 20.32
CA SER A 97 13.53 -4.88 20.27
C SER A 97 13.53 -5.55 18.89
N ASP A 98 12.63 -5.11 18.00
CA ASP A 98 12.40 -5.69 16.66
C ASP A 98 13.20 -5.00 15.53
N ASP A 99 14.00 -3.98 15.84
CA ASP A 99 14.86 -3.27 14.87
C ASP A 99 16.37 -3.60 15.14
N THR A 100 16.71 -4.89 15.19
CA THR A 100 18.15 -5.32 15.20
C THR A 100 18.75 -5.28 13.78
N ALA A 101 20.07 -5.24 13.67
CA ALA A 101 20.74 -5.21 12.37
C ALA A 101 20.36 -6.41 11.48
N GLU A 102 20.25 -7.60 12.08
CA GLU A 102 19.84 -8.83 11.39
C GLU A 102 18.41 -8.76 10.87
N VAL A 103 17.47 -8.30 11.71
CA VAL A 103 16.05 -8.13 11.33
C VAL A 103 15.91 -7.08 10.25
N ILE A 104 16.65 -5.97 10.33
CA ILE A 104 16.65 -4.93 9.30
C ILE A 104 17.17 -5.49 7.97
N ALA A 105 18.28 -6.24 7.97
CA ALA A 105 18.80 -6.86 6.76
C ALA A 105 17.80 -7.83 6.12
N GLN A 106 17.11 -8.65 6.93
CA GLN A 106 16.07 -9.55 6.45
C GLN A 106 14.87 -8.78 5.83
N ARG A 107 14.43 -7.70 6.49
CA ARG A 107 13.34 -6.84 5.97
C ARG A 107 13.71 -6.17 4.64
N LEU A 108 14.95 -5.70 4.48
CA LEU A 108 15.43 -5.12 3.23
C LEU A 108 15.49 -6.16 2.11
N ALA A 109 16.04 -7.36 2.39
CA ALA A 109 16.04 -8.45 1.42
C ALA A 109 14.62 -8.83 0.97
N LEU A 110 13.67 -8.95 1.91
CA LEU A 110 12.27 -9.22 1.61
C LEU A 110 11.63 -8.09 0.79
N TYR A 111 11.92 -6.84 1.12
CA TYR A 111 11.45 -5.69 0.37
C TYR A 111 11.90 -5.78 -1.10
N HIS A 112 13.18 -6.00 -1.36
CA HIS A 112 13.69 -6.09 -2.74
C HIS A 112 13.10 -7.27 -3.50
N GLN A 113 12.93 -8.40 -2.85
CA GLN A 113 12.44 -9.63 -3.47
C GLN A 113 10.92 -9.59 -3.72
N VAL A 114 10.13 -9.08 -2.78
CA VAL A 114 8.68 -9.25 -2.75
C VAL A 114 7.94 -7.94 -2.95
N THR A 115 8.42 -6.83 -2.35
CA THR A 115 7.68 -5.56 -2.35
C THR A 115 8.07 -4.66 -3.52
N SER A 116 9.35 -4.54 -3.84
CA SER A 116 9.79 -3.63 -4.92
C SER A 116 9.16 -3.90 -6.29
N PRO A 117 8.79 -5.14 -6.67
CA PRO A 117 8.06 -5.40 -7.92
C PRO A 117 6.73 -4.64 -8.05
N ILE A 118 6.12 -4.21 -6.93
CA ILE A 118 4.89 -3.40 -6.94
C ILE A 118 5.13 -2.04 -7.63
N LEU A 119 6.34 -1.49 -7.54
CA LEU A 119 6.68 -0.21 -8.16
C LEU A 119 6.52 -0.24 -9.68
N CYS A 120 6.92 -1.34 -10.34
CA CYS A 120 6.68 -1.52 -11.76
C CYS A 120 5.18 -1.55 -12.06
N TRP A 121 4.41 -2.27 -11.25
CA TRP A 121 2.97 -2.38 -11.41
C TRP A 121 2.25 -1.02 -11.30
N TYR A 122 2.67 -0.14 -10.39
CA TYR A 122 2.14 1.22 -10.25
C TYR A 122 2.65 2.15 -11.36
N ARG A 123 3.90 1.97 -11.81
CA ARG A 123 4.47 2.72 -12.94
C ARG A 123 3.69 2.45 -14.22
N ASP A 124 3.41 1.19 -14.51
CA ASP A 124 2.65 0.78 -15.70
C ASP A 124 1.21 1.35 -15.71
N ARG A 125 0.69 1.70 -14.54
CA ARG A 125 -0.60 2.38 -14.37
C ARG A 125 -0.53 3.90 -14.39
N GLY A 126 0.67 4.46 -14.50
CA GLY A 126 0.87 5.91 -14.56
C GLY A 126 0.60 6.65 -13.24
N ILE A 127 0.50 5.93 -12.12
CA ILE A 127 0.19 6.53 -10.80
C ILE A 127 1.37 6.52 -9.82
N LEU A 128 2.56 6.01 -10.23
CA LEU A 128 3.74 5.99 -9.37
C LEU A 128 4.39 7.37 -9.32
N VAL A 129 4.54 7.91 -8.12
CA VAL A 129 5.33 9.10 -7.82
C VAL A 129 6.48 8.71 -6.91
N SER A 130 7.72 8.92 -7.35
CA SER A 130 8.91 8.68 -6.54
C SER A 130 9.50 9.99 -6.03
N VAL A 131 9.80 10.06 -4.73
CA VAL A 131 10.40 11.21 -4.06
C VAL A 131 11.70 10.77 -3.39
N ASP A 132 12.76 11.57 -3.55
CA ASP A 132 14.04 11.35 -2.88
C ASP A 132 13.88 11.50 -1.36
N ALA A 133 13.88 10.38 -0.66
CA ALA A 133 13.76 10.33 0.80
C ALA A 133 15.11 10.33 1.53
N MET A 134 16.25 10.57 0.83
CA MET A 134 17.56 10.74 1.46
C MET A 134 17.67 12.05 2.27
N ARG A 135 16.79 13.00 2.02
CA ARG A 135 16.77 14.32 2.62
C ARG A 135 16.08 14.36 3.99
N PRO A 136 16.21 15.46 4.76
CA PRO A 136 15.48 15.64 6.01
C PRO A 136 13.96 15.55 5.81
N ALA A 137 13.24 14.97 6.77
CA ALA A 137 11.80 14.69 6.68
C ALA A 137 10.95 15.92 6.27
N GLN A 138 11.28 17.11 6.78
CA GLN A 138 10.57 18.34 6.40
C GLN A 138 10.73 18.70 4.92
N GLN A 139 11.88 18.40 4.33
CA GLN A 139 12.15 18.67 2.92
C GLN A 139 11.42 17.63 2.06
N VAL A 140 11.50 16.35 2.44
CA VAL A 140 10.74 15.27 1.80
C VAL A 140 9.24 15.58 1.81
N GLY A 141 8.70 16.03 2.95
CA GLY A 141 7.29 16.42 3.07
C GLY A 141 6.88 17.55 2.11
N ARG A 142 7.73 18.57 1.93
CA ARG A 142 7.47 19.64 0.96
C ARG A 142 7.49 19.12 -0.48
N GLU A 143 8.44 18.25 -0.82
CA GLU A 143 8.53 17.66 -2.16
C GLU A 143 7.31 16.78 -2.47
N ILE A 144 6.83 15.99 -1.48
CA ILE A 144 5.59 15.23 -1.61
C ILE A 144 4.42 16.15 -1.93
N LEU A 145 4.21 17.20 -1.14
CA LEU A 145 3.12 18.16 -1.36
C LEU A 145 3.22 18.80 -2.75
N THR A 146 4.41 19.24 -3.14
CA THR A 146 4.64 19.82 -4.48
C THR A 146 4.30 18.82 -5.59
N ALA A 147 4.68 17.54 -5.44
CA ALA A 147 4.38 16.52 -6.42
C ALA A 147 2.87 16.23 -6.52
N LEU A 148 2.18 16.18 -5.38
CA LEU A 148 0.72 15.97 -5.33
C LEU A 148 -0.03 17.17 -5.93
N ASP A 149 0.36 18.40 -5.61
CA ASP A 149 -0.22 19.62 -6.18
C ASP A 149 -0.06 19.67 -7.71
N ALA A 150 1.09 19.24 -8.23
CA ALA A 150 1.33 19.17 -9.66
C ALA A 150 0.45 18.10 -10.37
N MET A 151 0.04 17.05 -9.66
CA MET A 151 -0.84 16.01 -10.18
C MET A 151 -2.33 16.38 -10.08
N HIS A 152 -2.72 17.27 -9.18
CA HIS A 152 -4.11 17.64 -8.93
C HIS A 152 -4.89 18.00 -10.22
N PRO A 153 -4.38 18.84 -11.14
CA PRO A 153 -5.11 19.17 -12.38
C PRO A 153 -5.30 17.95 -13.32
N LEU A 154 -4.41 16.95 -13.26
CA LEU A 154 -4.52 15.73 -14.04
C LEU A 154 -5.59 14.79 -13.45
N LEU A 155 -5.74 14.79 -12.14
CA LEU A 155 -6.73 13.99 -11.43
C LEU A 155 -8.15 14.53 -11.64
N GLU A 156 -8.32 15.85 -11.72
CA GLU A 156 -9.61 16.49 -12.03
C GLU A 156 -10.14 16.17 -13.43
N GLN A 157 -9.27 15.89 -14.39
CA GLN A 157 -9.63 15.51 -15.77
C GLN A 157 -10.11 14.06 -15.89
N GLY A 158 -10.19 13.31 -14.80
CA GLY A 158 -10.56 11.92 -14.71
C GLY A 158 -9.34 10.99 -14.71
N PRO A 159 -9.51 9.77 -14.16
CA PRO A 159 -8.37 8.87 -13.95
C PRO A 159 -7.74 8.51 -15.31
N VAL A 160 -6.43 8.70 -15.42
CA VAL A 160 -5.59 8.06 -16.46
C VAL A 160 -5.56 6.56 -16.14
N ARG A 161 -6.61 5.86 -16.57
CA ARG A 161 -6.76 4.43 -16.28
C ARG A 161 -6.14 3.64 -17.42
N ALA A 162 -4.90 3.21 -17.25
CA ALA A 162 -4.39 2.08 -18.02
C ALA A 162 -5.20 0.83 -17.56
N GLN A 163 -6.22 0.48 -18.37
CA GLN A 163 -6.94 -0.78 -18.18
C GLN A 163 -6.11 -1.86 -18.86
N HIS A 164 -5.50 -2.74 -18.09
CA HIS A 164 -5.04 -4.02 -18.60
C HIS A 164 -6.12 -5.08 -18.31
N PRO A 165 -6.92 -5.47 -19.31
CA PRO A 165 -8.02 -6.43 -19.11
C PRO A 165 -7.56 -7.83 -18.72
N ALA A 166 -6.34 -8.22 -19.14
CA ALA A 166 -5.83 -9.58 -18.96
C ALA A 166 -5.52 -9.97 -17.50
N ASP A 167 -5.27 -8.99 -16.62
CA ASP A 167 -4.88 -9.25 -15.22
C ASP A 167 -6.06 -9.53 -14.28
N LEU A 168 -7.28 -9.30 -14.73
CA LEU A 168 -8.45 -9.23 -13.86
C LEU A 168 -9.21 -10.56 -13.75
N ALA A 169 -9.16 -11.40 -14.78
CA ALA A 169 -9.92 -12.64 -14.82
C ALA A 169 -9.35 -13.72 -13.87
N THR A 170 -8.04 -13.82 -13.78
CA THR A 170 -7.35 -14.91 -13.04
C THR A 170 -7.33 -14.68 -11.52
N LEU A 171 -7.54 -13.46 -11.04
CA LEU A 171 -7.44 -13.09 -9.63
C LEU A 171 -8.80 -13.02 -8.92
N GLY A 172 -9.89 -12.76 -9.66
CA GLY A 172 -11.23 -12.80 -9.09
C GLY A 172 -11.55 -14.17 -8.48
N GLU A 173 -11.06 -15.24 -9.12
CA GLU A 173 -11.27 -16.62 -8.65
C GLU A 173 -10.42 -16.96 -7.41
N ALA A 174 -9.17 -16.44 -7.34
CA ALA A 174 -8.26 -16.76 -6.24
C ALA A 174 -8.61 -16.07 -4.91
N PHE A 175 -9.33 -14.93 -4.96
CA PHE A 175 -9.66 -14.12 -3.78
C PHE A 175 -11.17 -13.93 -3.56
N GLY A 176 -12.01 -14.67 -4.28
CA GLY A 176 -13.48 -14.60 -4.13
C GLY A 176 -14.10 -13.26 -4.55
N VAL A 177 -13.39 -12.45 -5.34
CA VAL A 177 -13.86 -11.16 -5.85
C VAL A 177 -14.45 -11.37 -7.24
N THR A 178 -15.74 -11.64 -7.31
CA THR A 178 -16.47 -11.74 -8.58
C THR A 178 -16.89 -10.33 -9.04
N GLY A 179 -16.14 -9.75 -9.97
CA GLY A 179 -16.58 -8.53 -10.68
C GLY A 179 -17.52 -8.91 -11.84
N PRO A 180 -18.44 -8.00 -12.25
CA PRO A 180 -19.26 -8.23 -13.43
C PRO A 180 -18.38 -8.42 -14.66
N ALA A 181 -18.69 -9.41 -15.48
CA ALA A 181 -18.01 -9.67 -16.75
C ALA A 181 -18.04 -8.40 -17.62
N PRO A 182 -16.95 -8.08 -18.37
CA PRO A 182 -16.97 -6.98 -19.30
C PRO A 182 -18.04 -7.24 -20.35
N ALA A 183 -18.95 -6.26 -20.52
CA ALA A 183 -19.95 -6.29 -21.59
C ALA A 183 -19.21 -6.38 -22.92
N ALA A 184 -19.48 -7.45 -23.67
CA ALA A 184 -19.02 -7.58 -25.04
C ALA A 184 -19.71 -6.49 -25.88
N GLY A 185 -18.91 -5.63 -26.45
CA GLY A 185 -19.29 -4.58 -27.41
C GLY A 185 -18.16 -4.38 -28.39
#